data_219978e8f497c8390ae1ec97c7046143
#
_entry.id   219978e8f497c8390ae1ec97c7046143
#
_cell.length_a   1.000
_cell.length_b   1.000
_cell.length_c   1.000
_cell.angle_alpha   90.00
_cell.angle_beta   90.00
_cell.angle_gamma   90.00
#
_symmetry.space_group_name_H-M   'P 1'
#
loop_
_entity.id
_entity.type
_entity.pdbx_description
1 polymer ?
#
loop_
_entity_poly.entity_id
_entity_poly.type
_entity_poly.pdbx_seq_one_letter_code
_entity_poly.pdbx_strand_id
1 'polypeptide(L)'
;VLMLTFSVSIIECTMNMDATGIGTTSRTSYLLDYDAVKTVTKTVSDNDTSFYRMDKLFGARSKNDGAWHNYRTVSTFSSTCNAGMSKLYNLIGMENSTNAYGCNGLTAVTDSLFSVKYTISNRLLVESDIRNYYTGSDGEFVYKNNYTLPIGYAINSSTAYDLVMAKNNNGIENQNILIQSLTGISDVFEYTTSFPTEADCIITPSKSGHMYLSVANKSVDSVTVTINNTTTYTYNNIKSNNRILDIGYVHDTDTVEVTSDTGGMNLSVYTLDEDKFIRAYNKLNSESYQVEKFSDTKFTGTLTASSDKAILFSIP
;
A
#
# COMPACT_ATOMS: atom_id res chain seq x y z
N VAL A 1 -22.09 -49.88 -18.67
CA VAL A 1 -21.52 -48.80 -19.54
C VAL A 1 -21.40 -47.50 -18.74
N LEU A 2 -22.48 -46.96 -18.14
CA LEU A 2 -22.46 -45.65 -17.46
C LEU A 2 -21.45 -45.58 -16.29
N MET A 3 -21.39 -46.61 -15.44
CA MET A 3 -20.42 -46.72 -14.33
C MET A 3 -18.97 -46.76 -14.85
N LEU A 4 -18.72 -47.49 -15.95
CA LEU A 4 -17.38 -47.58 -16.52
C LEU A 4 -16.95 -46.23 -17.09
N THR A 5 -17.83 -45.56 -17.82
CA THR A 5 -17.55 -44.22 -18.36
C THR A 5 -17.26 -43.24 -17.23
N PHE A 6 -18.04 -43.25 -16.15
CA PHE A 6 -17.83 -42.37 -15.00
C PHE A 6 -16.48 -42.63 -14.30
N SER A 7 -16.15 -43.96 -14.11
CA SER A 7 -14.86 -44.32 -13.52
C SER A 7 -13.66 -43.89 -14.39
N VAL A 8 -13.75 -44.07 -15.70
CA VAL A 8 -12.71 -43.65 -16.64
C VAL A 8 -12.54 -42.13 -16.60
N SER A 9 -13.65 -41.36 -16.60
CA SER A 9 -13.59 -39.90 -16.53
C SER A 9 -12.96 -39.42 -15.22
N ILE A 10 -13.23 -40.04 -14.09
CA ILE A 10 -12.58 -39.70 -12.80
C ILE A 10 -11.07 -39.96 -12.88
N ILE A 11 -10.68 -41.15 -13.37
CA ILE A 11 -9.26 -41.50 -13.50
C ILE A 11 -8.54 -40.51 -14.43
N GLU A 12 -9.15 -40.24 -15.58
CA GLU A 12 -8.58 -39.28 -16.55
C GLU A 12 -8.44 -37.87 -15.98
N CYS A 13 -9.46 -37.35 -15.29
CA CYS A 13 -9.38 -36.06 -14.58
C CYS A 13 -8.27 -36.05 -13.53
N THR A 14 -8.17 -37.11 -12.72
CA THR A 14 -7.13 -37.20 -11.68
C THR A 14 -5.73 -37.24 -12.28
N MET A 15 -5.53 -38.05 -13.32
CA MET A 15 -4.24 -38.14 -14.00
C MET A 15 -3.86 -36.85 -14.70
N ASN A 16 -4.82 -36.16 -15.33
CA ASN A 16 -4.56 -34.84 -15.95
C ASN A 16 -4.24 -33.77 -14.94
N MET A 17 -4.89 -33.73 -13.77
CA MET A 17 -4.57 -32.80 -12.70
C MET A 17 -3.17 -33.04 -12.15
N ASP A 18 -2.75 -34.29 -11.99
CA ASP A 18 -1.39 -34.61 -11.54
C ASP A 18 -0.35 -34.27 -12.61
N ALA A 19 -0.59 -34.65 -13.86
CA ALA A 19 0.30 -34.43 -14.99
C ALA A 19 0.49 -32.92 -15.35
N THR A 20 -0.53 -32.09 -15.10
CA THR A 20 -0.43 -30.64 -15.36
C THR A 20 0.35 -29.90 -14.29
N GLY A 21 0.71 -30.55 -13.19
CA GLY A 21 1.49 -29.93 -12.12
C GLY A 21 0.79 -28.74 -11.47
N ILE A 22 -0.55 -28.70 -11.48
CA ILE A 22 -1.32 -27.65 -10.83
C ILE A 22 -1.01 -27.70 -9.35
N GLY A 23 -0.32 -26.68 -8.86
CA GLY A 23 -0.01 -26.53 -7.44
C GLY A 23 -1.30 -26.43 -6.64
N THR A 24 -1.45 -27.34 -5.66
CA THR A 24 -2.56 -27.30 -4.71
C THR A 24 -2.05 -26.82 -3.37
N THR A 25 -2.91 -26.11 -2.64
CA THR A 25 -2.63 -25.77 -1.24
C THR A 25 -3.67 -26.39 -0.34
N SER A 26 -3.31 -26.71 0.90
CA SER A 26 -4.27 -27.26 1.85
C SER A 26 -5.34 -26.21 2.19
N ARG A 27 -6.55 -26.65 2.48
CA ARG A 27 -7.62 -25.75 2.92
C ARG A 27 -7.22 -24.96 4.17
N THR A 28 -6.53 -25.59 5.10
CA THR A 28 -6.03 -24.94 6.32
C THR A 28 -5.05 -23.82 6.00
N SER A 29 -4.08 -24.07 5.11
CA SER A 29 -3.14 -23.02 4.67
C SER A 29 -3.83 -21.91 3.90
N TYR A 30 -4.85 -22.25 3.09
CA TYR A 30 -5.61 -21.27 2.31
C TYR A 30 -6.44 -20.35 3.20
N LEU A 31 -6.95 -20.84 4.32
CA LEU A 31 -7.83 -20.10 5.25
C LEU A 31 -7.09 -19.57 6.49
N LEU A 32 -5.76 -19.61 6.53
CA LEU A 32 -4.96 -19.41 7.75
C LEU A 32 -5.33 -18.14 8.53
N ASP A 33 -5.56 -17.02 7.86
CA ASP A 33 -5.88 -15.71 8.45
C ASP A 33 -7.32 -15.25 8.14
N TYR A 34 -8.12 -16.10 7.48
CA TYR A 34 -9.42 -15.70 6.95
C TYR A 34 -10.38 -15.19 8.02
N ASP A 35 -10.56 -15.92 9.10
CA ASP A 35 -11.53 -15.56 10.14
C ASP A 35 -11.08 -14.34 10.95
N ALA A 36 -9.78 -14.20 11.22
CA ALA A 36 -9.21 -13.05 11.89
C ALA A 36 -9.41 -11.76 11.05
N VAL A 37 -9.01 -11.78 9.78
CA VAL A 37 -9.20 -10.65 8.87
C VAL A 37 -10.68 -10.31 8.71
N LYS A 38 -11.55 -11.30 8.55
CA LYS A 38 -13.00 -11.10 8.46
C LYS A 38 -13.57 -10.45 9.72
N THR A 39 -13.09 -10.85 10.89
CA THR A 39 -13.52 -10.28 12.18
C THR A 39 -13.15 -8.81 12.28
N VAL A 40 -11.89 -8.47 12.00
CA VAL A 40 -11.44 -7.07 12.09
C VAL A 40 -12.06 -6.18 11.03
N THR A 41 -12.23 -6.65 9.79
CA THR A 41 -12.89 -5.88 8.72
C THR A 41 -14.38 -5.66 9.02
N LYS A 42 -15.05 -6.67 9.58
CA LYS A 42 -16.44 -6.51 10.05
C LYS A 42 -16.54 -5.49 11.18
N THR A 43 -15.66 -5.53 12.16
CA THR A 43 -15.63 -4.54 13.25
C THR A 43 -15.50 -3.11 12.71
N VAL A 44 -14.65 -2.90 11.70
CA VAL A 44 -14.53 -1.59 11.05
C VAL A 44 -15.83 -1.21 10.35
N SER A 45 -16.42 -2.10 9.54
CA SER A 45 -17.63 -1.82 8.77
C SER A 45 -18.87 -1.57 9.62
N ASP A 46 -18.95 -2.21 10.80
CA ASP A 46 -20.05 -2.00 11.74
C ASP A 46 -19.94 -0.62 12.45
N ASN A 47 -18.76 -0.05 12.55
CA ASN A 47 -18.51 1.20 13.27
C ASN A 47 -18.23 2.41 12.34
N ASP A 48 -17.94 2.19 11.08
CA ASP A 48 -17.68 3.24 10.09
C ASP A 48 -18.49 3.00 8.82
N THR A 49 -19.54 3.78 8.63
CA THR A 49 -20.43 3.75 7.46
C THR A 49 -20.01 4.73 6.35
N SER A 50 -18.92 5.49 6.55
CA SER A 50 -18.38 6.37 5.53
C SER A 50 -17.75 5.59 4.37
N PHE A 51 -17.48 6.26 3.25
CA PHE A 51 -16.64 5.64 2.22
C PHE A 51 -15.19 5.63 2.67
N TYR A 52 -14.57 4.47 2.64
CA TYR A 52 -13.14 4.27 2.88
C TYR A 52 -12.62 3.07 2.10
N ARG A 53 -11.30 2.98 1.97
CA ARG A 53 -10.56 1.77 1.59
C ARG A 53 -9.75 1.26 2.76
N MET A 54 -9.46 -0.04 2.69
CA MET A 54 -8.54 -0.73 3.59
C MET A 54 -7.51 -1.45 2.75
N ASP A 55 -6.31 -1.61 3.26
CA ASP A 55 -5.32 -2.49 2.66
C ASP A 55 -4.44 -3.16 3.71
N LYS A 56 -3.85 -4.31 3.35
CA LYS A 56 -2.91 -5.01 4.20
C LYS A 56 -1.51 -4.45 3.99
N LEU A 57 -0.86 -4.01 5.07
CA LEU A 57 0.55 -3.63 5.05
C LEU A 57 1.46 -4.86 4.89
N PHE A 58 1.07 -5.97 5.52
CA PHE A 58 1.79 -7.25 5.46
C PHE A 58 0.81 -8.40 5.26
N GLY A 59 1.30 -9.51 4.68
CA GLY A 59 0.55 -10.76 4.61
C GLY A 59 -0.62 -10.78 3.63
N ALA A 60 -0.67 -9.87 2.67
CA ALA A 60 -1.63 -9.99 1.57
C ALA A 60 -1.34 -11.25 0.75
N ARG A 61 -2.35 -12.11 0.58
CA ARG A 61 -2.20 -13.38 -0.15
C ARG A 61 -2.32 -13.20 -1.65
N SER A 62 -3.13 -12.26 -2.07
CA SER A 62 -3.35 -11.96 -3.47
C SER A 62 -3.65 -10.48 -3.69
N LYS A 63 -3.63 -10.04 -4.93
CA LYS A 63 -4.07 -8.69 -5.30
C LYS A 63 -5.59 -8.50 -5.15
N ASN A 64 -6.34 -9.58 -4.96
CA ASN A 64 -7.79 -9.58 -4.80
C ASN A 64 -8.22 -9.89 -3.36
N ASP A 65 -7.36 -9.67 -2.38
CA ASP A 65 -7.67 -9.86 -0.95
C ASP A 65 -8.91 -9.07 -0.52
N GLY A 66 -9.10 -7.86 -1.04
CA GLY A 66 -10.31 -7.09 -0.78
C GLY A 66 -11.60 -7.81 -1.18
N ALA A 67 -11.60 -8.48 -2.33
CA ALA A 67 -12.74 -9.30 -2.76
C ALA A 67 -12.90 -10.57 -1.89
N TRP A 68 -11.78 -11.16 -1.46
CA TRP A 68 -11.78 -12.34 -0.61
C TRP A 68 -12.35 -12.08 0.78
N HIS A 69 -12.01 -10.92 1.38
CA HIS A 69 -12.40 -10.53 2.73
C HIS A 69 -13.52 -9.49 2.79
N ASN A 70 -14.10 -9.12 1.63
CA ASN A 70 -15.19 -8.16 1.48
C ASN A 70 -14.87 -6.76 2.03
N TYR A 71 -13.72 -6.18 1.61
CA TYR A 71 -13.40 -4.77 1.86
C TYR A 71 -12.94 -4.07 0.57
N ARG A 72 -13.07 -2.75 0.51
CA ARG A 72 -12.60 -1.94 -0.62
C ARG A 72 -11.10 -1.72 -0.49
N THR A 73 -10.37 -1.91 -1.57
CA THR A 73 -8.90 -1.88 -1.61
C THR A 73 -8.40 -1.04 -2.78
N VAL A 74 -7.12 -0.70 -2.77
CA VAL A 74 -6.40 -0.13 -3.91
C VAL A 74 -5.67 -1.21 -4.71
N SER A 75 -5.82 -2.47 -4.35
CA SER A 75 -5.19 -3.61 -4.99
C SER A 75 -6.15 -4.33 -5.94
N THR A 76 -5.66 -4.77 -7.10
CA THR A 76 -6.45 -5.61 -8.01
C THR A 76 -5.57 -6.45 -8.93
N PHE A 77 -6.09 -7.62 -9.28
CA PHE A 77 -5.64 -8.40 -10.43
C PHE A 77 -6.84 -8.59 -11.38
N SER A 78 -6.66 -8.18 -12.62
CA SER A 78 -7.67 -8.35 -13.67
C SER A 78 -7.02 -8.35 -15.04
N SER A 79 -7.46 -9.23 -15.94
CA SER A 79 -7.02 -9.21 -17.34
C SER A 79 -7.36 -7.91 -18.07
N THR A 80 -8.29 -7.11 -17.51
CA THR A 80 -8.69 -5.81 -18.05
C THR A 80 -8.23 -4.64 -17.17
N CYS A 81 -7.15 -4.85 -16.41
CA CYS A 81 -6.57 -3.84 -15.52
C CYS A 81 -6.18 -2.57 -16.28
N ASN A 82 -6.43 -1.41 -15.69
CA ASN A 82 -6.10 -0.12 -16.31
C ASN A 82 -4.57 0.08 -16.38
N ALA A 83 -4.02 0.08 -17.59
CA ALA A 83 -2.59 0.27 -17.79
C ALA A 83 -2.06 1.63 -17.30
N GLY A 84 -2.90 2.68 -17.28
CA GLY A 84 -2.55 3.98 -16.71
C GLY A 84 -2.32 3.91 -15.21
N MET A 85 -3.18 3.18 -14.50
CA MET A 85 -3.01 2.94 -13.06
C MET A 85 -1.75 2.14 -12.76
N SER A 86 -1.47 1.07 -13.52
CA SER A 86 -0.23 0.31 -13.36
C SER A 86 1.02 1.18 -13.55
N LYS A 87 1.00 2.10 -14.54
CA LYS A 87 2.09 3.06 -14.75
C LYS A 87 2.21 4.06 -13.59
N LEU A 88 1.10 4.58 -13.09
CA LEU A 88 1.09 5.48 -11.93
C LEU A 88 1.71 4.80 -10.71
N TYR A 89 1.28 3.58 -10.39
CA TYR A 89 1.81 2.81 -9.27
C TYR A 89 3.31 2.57 -9.40
N ASN A 90 3.79 2.25 -10.61
CA ASN A 90 5.22 2.13 -10.86
C ASN A 90 5.98 3.45 -10.56
N LEU A 91 5.43 4.59 -10.98
CA LEU A 91 6.07 5.89 -10.77
C LEU A 91 6.16 6.26 -9.28
N ILE A 92 5.12 6.00 -8.51
CA ILE A 92 5.06 6.35 -7.09
C ILE A 92 5.59 5.26 -6.16
N GLY A 93 6.25 4.23 -6.69
CA GLY A 93 6.93 3.20 -5.91
C GLY A 93 6.02 2.11 -5.33
N MET A 94 4.81 1.97 -5.83
CA MET A 94 3.87 0.92 -5.44
C MET A 94 3.97 -0.30 -6.35
N GLU A 95 3.49 -1.43 -5.85
CA GLU A 95 3.49 -2.70 -6.58
C GLU A 95 2.64 -2.64 -7.85
N ASN A 96 3.22 -3.09 -8.97
CA ASN A 96 2.58 -3.04 -10.26
C ASN A 96 3.05 -4.17 -11.20
N SER A 97 2.20 -4.52 -12.15
CA SER A 97 2.51 -5.41 -13.27
C SER A 97 1.58 -5.10 -14.44
N THR A 98 1.65 -5.88 -15.54
CA THR A 98 0.84 -5.66 -16.73
C THR A 98 -0.67 -5.72 -16.46
N ASN A 99 -1.10 -6.62 -15.57
CA ASN A 99 -2.51 -6.90 -15.29
C ASN A 99 -2.84 -6.89 -13.80
N ALA A 100 -1.96 -6.28 -12.99
CA ALA A 100 -2.17 -6.15 -11.56
C ALA A 100 -1.46 -4.92 -10.99
N TYR A 101 -2.02 -4.37 -9.93
CA TYR A 101 -1.35 -3.44 -9.03
C TYR A 101 -1.77 -3.75 -7.59
N GLY A 102 -0.95 -3.35 -6.64
CA GLY A 102 -1.13 -3.76 -5.25
C GLY A 102 -0.72 -2.70 -4.23
N CYS A 103 -1.11 -2.96 -3.00
CA CYS A 103 -0.89 -2.06 -1.86
C CYS A 103 0.56 -2.04 -1.36
N ASN A 104 1.40 -3.01 -1.73
CA ASN A 104 2.80 -2.97 -1.33
C ASN A 104 3.48 -1.70 -1.87
N GLY A 105 4.11 -0.95 -0.99
CA GLY A 105 4.69 0.35 -1.30
C GLY A 105 3.80 1.55 -0.93
N LEU A 106 2.66 1.31 -0.27
CA LEU A 106 1.85 2.38 0.34
C LEU A 106 2.69 3.18 1.35
N THR A 107 2.41 4.47 1.41
CA THR A 107 2.98 5.43 2.36
C THR A 107 1.85 6.28 2.94
N ALA A 108 2.10 7.06 3.97
CA ALA A 108 1.10 8.01 4.50
C ALA A 108 0.54 8.95 3.41
N VAL A 109 1.38 9.34 2.44
CA VAL A 109 0.98 10.19 1.31
C VAL A 109 0.00 9.45 0.39
N THR A 110 0.33 8.23 -0.03
CA THR A 110 -0.54 7.45 -0.92
C THR A 110 -1.80 6.94 -0.21
N ASP A 111 -1.71 6.58 1.07
CA ASP A 111 -2.87 6.28 1.92
C ASP A 111 -3.86 7.46 1.91
N SER A 112 -3.33 8.67 2.12
CA SER A 112 -4.14 9.90 2.07
C SER A 112 -4.79 10.10 0.70
N LEU A 113 -4.00 10.12 -0.37
CA LEU A 113 -4.48 10.40 -1.73
C LEU A 113 -5.48 9.37 -2.26
N PHE A 114 -5.36 8.10 -1.84
CA PHE A 114 -6.21 7.00 -2.32
C PHE A 114 -7.32 6.60 -1.36
N SER A 115 -7.60 7.41 -0.34
CA SER A 115 -8.67 7.15 0.65
C SER A 115 -8.48 5.83 1.41
N VAL A 116 -7.23 5.40 1.65
CA VAL A 116 -6.92 4.23 2.48
C VAL A 116 -6.95 4.66 3.95
N LYS A 117 -8.12 4.53 4.56
CA LYS A 117 -8.39 4.99 5.93
C LYS A 117 -7.93 4.00 6.99
N TYR A 118 -7.90 2.72 6.64
CA TYR A 118 -7.54 1.66 7.56
C TYR A 118 -6.45 0.78 6.96
N THR A 119 -5.45 0.48 7.78
CA THR A 119 -4.34 -0.43 7.44
C THR A 119 -4.46 -1.67 8.29
N ILE A 120 -4.53 -2.85 7.66
CA ILE A 120 -4.50 -4.14 8.32
C ILE A 120 -3.05 -4.59 8.41
N SER A 121 -2.62 -5.05 9.59
CA SER A 121 -1.26 -5.53 9.83
C SER A 121 -1.31 -6.83 10.63
N ASN A 122 -0.48 -7.80 10.28
CA ASN A 122 -0.27 -9.01 11.06
C ASN A 122 0.81 -8.87 12.15
N ARG A 123 1.19 -7.63 12.45
CA ARG A 123 2.11 -7.26 13.52
C ARG A 123 1.67 -5.96 14.19
N LEU A 124 2.12 -5.77 15.42
CA LEU A 124 1.94 -4.49 16.12
C LEU A 124 2.85 -3.42 15.51
N LEU A 125 2.28 -2.27 15.23
CA LEU A 125 2.98 -1.07 14.78
C LEU A 125 3.04 -0.06 15.92
N VAL A 126 4.08 0.76 15.94
CA VAL A 126 4.16 1.89 16.85
C VAL A 126 3.14 2.94 16.45
N GLU A 127 2.34 3.41 17.37
CA GLU A 127 1.34 4.45 17.14
C GLU A 127 1.99 5.83 17.00
N SER A 128 1.34 6.70 16.26
CA SER A 128 1.75 8.08 16.04
C SER A 128 0.55 8.96 15.72
N ASP A 129 0.75 10.27 15.57
CA ASP A 129 -0.31 11.18 15.14
C ASP A 129 -0.84 10.85 13.74
N ILE A 130 -0.05 10.17 12.92
CA ILE A 130 -0.45 9.77 11.55
C ILE A 130 -1.29 8.50 11.56
N ARG A 131 -0.96 7.52 12.44
CA ARG A 131 -1.56 6.19 12.44
C ARG A 131 -1.75 5.66 13.86
N ASN A 132 -3.00 5.37 14.24
CA ASN A 132 -3.35 4.88 15.55
C ASN A 132 -4.02 3.51 15.50
N TYR A 133 -3.78 2.70 16.55
CA TYR A 133 -4.49 1.44 16.73
C TYR A 133 -6.00 1.65 16.78
N TYR A 134 -6.74 0.80 16.08
CA TYR A 134 -8.20 0.85 16.03
C TYR A 134 -8.86 -0.39 16.62
N THR A 135 -8.46 -1.58 16.18
CA THR A 135 -8.99 -2.87 16.66
C THR A 135 -8.03 -4.02 16.30
N GLY A 136 -8.25 -5.19 16.87
CA GLY A 136 -7.48 -6.39 16.52
C GLY A 136 -8.17 -7.67 16.93
N SER A 137 -7.84 -8.77 16.27
CA SER A 137 -8.29 -10.14 16.59
C SER A 137 -7.30 -11.16 16.02
N ASP A 138 -6.95 -12.14 16.86
CA ASP A 138 -6.19 -13.34 16.46
C ASP A 138 -4.92 -13.08 15.65
N GLY A 139 -4.15 -12.05 16.06
CA GLY A 139 -2.89 -11.68 15.40
C GLY A 139 -3.04 -10.75 14.20
N GLU A 140 -4.25 -10.35 13.83
CA GLU A 140 -4.52 -9.29 12.86
C GLU A 140 -4.93 -8.01 13.58
N PHE A 141 -4.32 -6.90 13.19
CA PHE A 141 -4.50 -5.59 13.81
C PHE A 141 -4.92 -4.58 12.76
N VAL A 142 -5.83 -3.68 13.12
CA VAL A 142 -6.24 -2.57 12.25
C VAL A 142 -5.78 -1.26 12.87
N TYR A 143 -5.17 -0.45 12.04
CA TYR A 143 -4.76 0.91 12.36
C TYR A 143 -5.55 1.89 11.52
N LYS A 144 -5.92 3.01 12.11
CA LYS A 144 -6.57 4.11 11.41
C LYS A 144 -5.53 5.14 10.98
N ASN A 145 -5.53 5.45 9.70
CA ASN A 145 -4.77 6.55 9.12
C ASN A 145 -5.57 7.85 9.35
N ASN A 146 -5.05 8.77 10.15
CA ASN A 146 -5.81 9.96 10.62
C ASN A 146 -5.97 11.02 9.54
N TYR A 147 -5.09 11.05 8.55
CA TYR A 147 -5.05 12.06 7.50
C TYR A 147 -5.38 11.43 6.15
N THR A 148 -6.63 11.02 5.98
CA THR A 148 -7.13 10.37 4.77
C THR A 148 -8.09 11.29 4.02
N LEU A 149 -7.77 11.62 2.77
CA LEU A 149 -8.64 12.41 1.90
C LEU A 149 -9.86 11.59 1.47
N PRO A 150 -11.02 12.23 1.26
CA PRO A 150 -12.14 11.56 0.62
C PRO A 150 -11.82 11.22 -0.84
N ILE A 151 -12.72 10.48 -1.48
CA ILE A 151 -12.54 9.97 -2.86
C ILE A 151 -12.27 11.05 -3.91
N GLY A 152 -12.65 12.29 -3.65
CA GLY A 152 -12.46 13.41 -4.56
C GLY A 152 -12.02 14.68 -3.85
N TYR A 153 -11.18 15.48 -4.49
CA TYR A 153 -10.73 16.78 -3.99
C TYR A 153 -10.34 17.70 -5.14
N ALA A 154 -10.42 19.00 -4.90
CA ALA A 154 -10.09 20.00 -5.89
C ALA A 154 -8.57 20.23 -5.98
N ILE A 155 -8.08 20.39 -7.19
CA ILE A 155 -6.70 20.74 -7.52
C ILE A 155 -6.69 21.92 -8.51
N ASN A 156 -5.57 22.63 -8.64
CA ASN A 156 -5.46 23.67 -9.67
C ASN A 156 -5.60 23.07 -11.07
N SER A 157 -6.37 23.71 -11.95
CA SER A 157 -6.58 23.23 -13.32
C SER A 157 -5.27 23.11 -14.10
N SER A 158 -4.33 24.06 -13.92
CA SER A 158 -2.99 23.97 -14.52
C SER A 158 -2.25 22.70 -14.09
N THR A 159 -2.30 22.36 -12.79
CA THR A 159 -1.70 21.13 -12.27
C THR A 159 -2.30 19.87 -12.90
N ALA A 160 -3.61 19.86 -13.15
CA ALA A 160 -4.28 18.70 -13.76
C ALA A 160 -3.78 18.42 -15.19
N TYR A 161 -3.39 19.45 -15.94
CA TYR A 161 -2.86 19.31 -17.29
C TYR A 161 -1.34 19.13 -17.33
N ASP A 162 -0.62 19.72 -16.38
CA ASP A 162 0.84 19.81 -16.36
C ASP A 162 1.46 18.88 -15.29
N LEU A 163 0.70 17.92 -14.75
CA LEU A 163 1.24 16.98 -13.77
C LEU A 163 2.30 16.10 -14.45
N VAL A 164 3.49 16.65 -14.55
CA VAL A 164 4.68 15.93 -14.99
C VAL A 164 5.33 15.35 -13.75
N MET A 165 5.04 14.09 -13.49
CA MET A 165 5.89 13.35 -12.56
C MET A 165 7.25 13.20 -13.24
N ALA A 166 8.31 13.69 -12.61
CA ALA A 166 9.65 13.46 -13.08
C ALA A 166 9.83 11.95 -13.21
N LYS A 167 10.41 11.50 -14.30
CA LYS A 167 10.78 10.09 -14.50
C LYS A 167 12.01 9.78 -13.64
N ASN A 168 11.91 10.10 -12.36
CA ASN A 168 12.91 9.72 -11.40
C ASN A 168 12.74 8.22 -11.12
N ASN A 169 13.84 7.51 -10.99
CA ASN A 169 13.83 6.08 -10.64
C ASN A 169 13.57 5.85 -9.14
N ASN A 170 13.11 6.85 -8.40
CA ASN A 170 12.79 6.76 -6.98
C ASN A 170 11.33 7.13 -6.74
N GLY A 171 10.55 6.16 -6.24
CA GLY A 171 9.12 6.33 -5.99
C GLY A 171 8.80 7.39 -4.94
N ILE A 172 9.64 7.54 -3.90
CA ILE A 172 9.45 8.54 -2.84
C ILE A 172 9.68 9.95 -3.39
N GLU A 173 10.72 10.16 -4.20
CA GLU A 173 10.95 11.44 -4.87
C GLU A 173 9.80 11.81 -5.80
N ASN A 174 9.23 10.82 -6.51
CA ASN A 174 8.05 11.06 -7.33
C ASN A 174 6.81 11.42 -6.49
N GLN A 175 6.66 10.88 -5.28
CA GLN A 175 5.61 11.30 -4.36
C GLN A 175 5.84 12.72 -3.84
N ASN A 176 7.08 13.12 -3.55
CA ASN A 176 7.42 14.52 -3.21
C ASN A 176 7.00 15.47 -4.33
N ILE A 177 7.37 15.16 -5.58
CA ILE A 177 6.99 15.95 -6.76
C ILE A 177 5.47 16.01 -6.93
N LEU A 178 4.78 14.87 -6.74
CA LEU A 178 3.32 14.81 -6.82
C LEU A 178 2.67 15.75 -5.80
N ILE A 179 3.05 15.65 -4.53
CA ILE A 179 2.52 16.52 -3.47
C ILE A 179 2.85 17.97 -3.72
N GLN A 180 4.07 18.29 -4.13
CA GLN A 180 4.47 19.65 -4.47
C GLN A 180 3.60 20.21 -5.61
N SER A 181 3.34 19.42 -6.65
CA SER A 181 2.49 19.84 -7.77
C SER A 181 1.04 20.06 -7.33
N LEU A 182 0.50 19.21 -6.45
CA LEU A 182 -0.88 19.32 -5.98
C LEU A 182 -1.07 20.45 -4.96
N THR A 183 -0.06 20.73 -4.13
CA THR A 183 -0.21 21.58 -2.94
C THR A 183 0.76 22.76 -2.89
N GLY A 184 1.85 22.73 -3.65
CA GLY A 184 2.96 23.68 -3.54
C GLY A 184 3.87 23.43 -2.32
N ILE A 185 3.68 22.33 -1.58
CA ILE A 185 4.51 21.96 -0.44
C ILE A 185 5.52 20.92 -0.90
N SER A 186 6.81 21.23 -0.79
CA SER A 186 7.92 20.36 -1.20
C SER A 186 8.46 19.53 -0.04
N ASP A 187 9.16 18.46 -0.40
CA ASP A 187 9.98 17.67 0.52
C ASP A 187 9.22 17.16 1.74
N VAL A 188 8.04 16.58 1.49
CA VAL A 188 7.22 15.91 2.51
C VAL A 188 7.93 14.66 3.04
N PHE A 189 8.70 13.99 2.18
CA PHE A 189 9.67 12.99 2.59
C PHE A 189 11.06 13.61 2.57
N GLU A 190 11.71 13.66 3.71
CA GLU A 190 13.07 14.15 3.85
C GLU A 190 14.07 13.02 3.63
N TYR A 191 14.99 13.20 2.69
CA TYR A 191 16.09 12.28 2.47
C TYR A 191 17.02 12.28 3.68
N THR A 192 17.35 11.10 4.19
CA THR A 192 18.22 10.92 5.35
C THR A 192 19.61 10.46 4.95
N THR A 193 19.70 9.34 4.24
CA THR A 193 20.97 8.73 3.81
C THR A 193 20.77 7.69 2.71
N SER A 194 21.84 7.19 2.13
CA SER A 194 21.80 6.05 1.20
C SER A 194 22.97 5.11 1.40
N PHE A 195 22.75 3.85 1.02
CA PHE A 195 23.73 2.76 1.05
C PHE A 195 23.80 2.18 -0.37
N PRO A 196 24.82 2.58 -1.15
CA PRO A 196 25.00 2.02 -2.49
C PRO A 196 25.67 0.66 -2.41
N THR A 197 24.97 -0.40 -2.84
CA THR A 197 25.53 -1.76 -3.01
C THR A 197 25.95 -2.45 -1.71
N GLU A 198 25.36 -2.10 -0.58
CA GLU A 198 25.63 -2.75 0.71
C GLU A 198 24.75 -3.99 0.90
N ALA A 199 25.32 -5.04 1.54
CA ALA A 199 24.58 -6.24 1.92
C ALA A 199 23.76 -6.02 3.18
N ASP A 200 24.36 -5.38 4.17
CA ASP A 200 23.82 -5.09 5.48
C ASP A 200 23.98 -3.60 5.75
N CYS A 201 22.87 -2.95 6.11
CA CYS A 201 22.83 -1.53 6.40
C CYS A 201 22.36 -1.32 7.83
N ILE A 202 23.09 -0.52 8.60
CA ILE A 202 22.68 -0.09 9.93
C ILE A 202 22.31 1.38 9.86
N ILE A 203 21.06 1.69 10.21
CA ILE A 203 20.50 3.04 10.20
C ILE A 203 20.26 3.46 11.64
N THR A 204 20.84 4.59 12.03
CA THR A 204 20.50 5.29 13.26
C THR A 204 19.69 6.53 12.86
N PRO A 205 18.39 6.61 13.18
CA PRO A 205 17.57 7.75 12.81
C PRO A 205 18.10 9.03 13.48
N SER A 206 18.17 10.11 12.73
CA SER A 206 18.57 11.43 13.26
C SER A 206 17.45 12.14 14.01
N LYS A 207 16.20 11.69 13.80
CA LYS A 207 14.97 12.15 14.46
C LYS A 207 13.94 11.05 14.49
N SER A 208 13.05 11.09 15.47
CA SER A 208 11.89 10.21 15.50
C SER A 208 10.90 10.55 14.38
N GLY A 209 10.22 9.56 13.80
CA GLY A 209 9.23 9.76 12.74
C GLY A 209 8.97 8.50 11.90
N HIS A 210 8.04 8.58 10.96
CA HIS A 210 7.78 7.50 10.01
C HIS A 210 8.93 7.36 9.01
N MET A 211 9.55 6.18 9.02
CA MET A 211 10.67 5.85 8.14
C MET A 211 10.20 5.03 6.94
N TYR A 212 10.73 5.38 5.78
CA TYR A 212 10.51 4.68 4.52
C TYR A 212 11.85 4.35 3.86
N LEU A 213 11.92 3.17 3.29
CA LEU A 213 13.10 2.73 2.52
C LEU A 213 12.73 2.61 1.06
N SER A 214 13.59 3.10 0.18
CA SER A 214 13.48 2.90 -1.27
C SER A 214 14.56 1.96 -1.74
N VAL A 215 14.17 0.80 -2.29
CA VAL A 215 15.09 -0.22 -2.82
C VAL A 215 15.11 -0.14 -4.33
N ALA A 216 16.24 0.24 -4.92
CA ALA A 216 16.37 0.47 -6.36
C ALA A 216 16.76 -0.79 -7.16
N ASN A 217 17.18 -1.88 -6.53
CA ASN A 217 17.65 -3.08 -7.21
C ASN A 217 16.49 -3.98 -7.65
N LYS A 218 16.50 -4.36 -8.92
CA LYS A 218 15.56 -5.36 -9.48
C LYS A 218 15.88 -6.81 -9.08
N SER A 219 17.10 -7.07 -8.62
CA SER A 219 17.56 -8.40 -8.24
C SER A 219 17.19 -8.78 -6.81
N VAL A 220 16.90 -7.81 -5.95
CA VAL A 220 16.49 -8.05 -4.56
C VAL A 220 15.06 -8.60 -4.53
N ASP A 221 14.88 -9.78 -3.99
CA ASP A 221 13.56 -10.42 -3.83
C ASP A 221 12.99 -10.21 -2.44
N SER A 222 13.84 -10.23 -1.42
CA SER A 222 13.42 -9.97 -0.05
C SER A 222 14.39 -9.06 0.70
N VAL A 223 13.81 -8.28 1.61
CA VAL A 223 14.55 -7.45 2.57
C VAL A 223 14.04 -7.75 3.97
N THR A 224 14.95 -8.05 4.86
CA THR A 224 14.68 -8.23 6.28
C THR A 224 15.10 -6.99 7.05
N VAL A 225 14.21 -6.51 7.90
CA VAL A 225 14.41 -5.35 8.76
C VAL A 225 14.33 -5.80 10.21
N THR A 226 15.33 -5.43 11.00
CA THR A 226 15.37 -5.70 12.45
C THR A 226 15.52 -4.38 13.20
N ILE A 227 14.59 -4.10 14.14
CA ILE A 227 14.64 -2.91 14.97
C ILE A 227 15.10 -3.31 16.38
N ASN A 228 16.15 -2.67 16.88
CA ASN A 228 16.71 -2.87 18.23
C ASN A 228 17.05 -4.34 18.55
N ASN A 229 17.39 -5.14 17.57
CA ASN A 229 17.65 -6.58 17.70
C ASN A 229 16.48 -7.39 18.30
N THR A 230 15.27 -6.85 18.29
CA THR A 230 14.09 -7.46 18.94
C THR A 230 12.93 -7.70 18.00
N THR A 231 12.64 -6.75 17.12
CA THR A 231 11.52 -6.84 16.18
C THR A 231 12.06 -7.08 14.78
N THR A 232 11.82 -8.28 14.25
CA THR A 232 12.28 -8.65 12.90
C THR A 232 11.10 -8.96 12.01
N TYR A 233 11.15 -8.46 10.78
CA TYR A 233 10.16 -8.76 9.74
C TYR A 233 10.78 -8.70 8.34
N THR A 234 10.18 -9.45 7.41
CA THR A 234 10.69 -9.59 6.06
C THR A 234 9.66 -9.11 5.04
N TYR A 235 10.10 -8.24 4.15
CA TYR A 235 9.37 -7.84 2.96
C TYR A 235 9.76 -8.77 1.82
N ASN A 236 8.78 -9.42 1.20
CA ASN A 236 8.99 -10.36 0.11
C ASN A 236 8.47 -9.78 -1.22
N ASN A 237 8.89 -10.39 -2.33
CA ASN A 237 8.45 -10.01 -3.69
C ASN A 237 8.80 -8.56 -4.05
N ILE A 238 10.01 -8.10 -3.67
CA ILE A 238 10.48 -6.73 -3.92
C ILE A 238 10.87 -6.51 -5.39
N LYS A 239 11.13 -7.53 -6.17
CA LYS A 239 11.66 -7.54 -7.58
C LYS A 239 11.08 -6.51 -8.56
N SER A 240 10.36 -5.52 -8.08
CA SER A 240 9.88 -4.41 -8.89
C SER A 240 10.78 -3.18 -8.72
N ASN A 241 10.79 -2.35 -9.76
CA ASN A 241 11.50 -1.07 -9.71
C ASN A 241 10.95 -0.19 -8.58
N ASN A 242 11.86 0.47 -7.87
CA ASN A 242 11.53 1.57 -6.95
C ASN A 242 10.58 1.20 -5.80
N ARG A 243 10.66 -0.05 -5.31
CA ARG A 243 9.82 -0.50 -4.21
C ARG A 243 10.07 0.33 -2.95
N ILE A 244 8.99 0.84 -2.39
CA ILE A 244 8.99 1.49 -1.09
C ILE A 244 8.62 0.47 -0.01
N LEU A 245 9.33 0.51 1.11
CA LEU A 245 9.05 -0.28 2.30
C LEU A 245 8.65 0.68 3.42
N ASP A 246 7.45 0.52 3.97
CA ASP A 246 6.98 1.24 5.15
C ASP A 246 7.52 0.56 6.42
N ILE A 247 8.50 1.19 7.07
CA ILE A 247 9.11 0.68 8.30
C ILE A 247 8.22 0.97 9.52
N GLY A 248 7.36 1.97 9.41
CA GLY A 248 6.56 2.51 10.49
C GLY A 248 7.28 3.62 11.23
N TYR A 249 6.73 3.99 12.40
CA TYR A 249 7.34 4.99 13.27
C TYR A 249 8.55 4.41 13.99
N VAL A 250 9.66 5.12 13.95
CA VAL A 250 10.90 4.79 14.64
C VAL A 250 11.32 5.98 15.53
N HIS A 251 11.99 5.67 16.64
CA HIS A 251 12.56 6.69 17.52
C HIS A 251 14.01 7.01 17.12
N ASP A 252 14.47 8.20 17.45
CA ASP A 252 15.86 8.63 17.23
C ASP A 252 16.88 7.84 18.07
N THR A 253 16.40 7.07 19.05
CA THR A 253 17.18 6.13 19.86
C THR A 253 17.23 4.72 19.26
N ASP A 254 16.46 4.44 18.23
CA ASP A 254 16.38 3.09 17.64
C ASP A 254 17.58 2.81 16.74
N THR A 255 17.85 1.53 16.56
CA THR A 255 18.77 1.02 15.55
C THR A 255 17.97 0.16 14.58
N VAL A 256 18.03 0.49 13.29
CA VAL A 256 17.32 -0.24 12.22
C VAL A 256 18.37 -0.94 11.36
N GLU A 257 18.42 -2.25 11.47
CA GLU A 257 19.28 -3.11 10.63
C GLU A 257 18.46 -3.60 9.43
N VAL A 258 19.04 -3.50 8.24
CA VAL A 258 18.38 -3.87 6.97
C VAL A 258 19.31 -4.79 6.19
N THR A 259 18.83 -5.99 5.88
CA THR A 259 19.58 -7.01 5.14
C THR A 259 18.83 -7.46 3.89
N SER A 260 19.54 -7.87 2.84
CA SER A 260 18.93 -8.39 1.61
C SER A 260 19.33 -9.82 1.31
N ASP A 261 18.48 -10.55 0.59
CA ASP A 261 18.72 -11.93 0.15
C ASP A 261 19.82 -12.06 -0.93
N THR A 262 20.17 -10.98 -1.61
CA THR A 262 21.13 -11.00 -2.73
C THR A 262 22.53 -10.50 -2.37
N GLY A 263 22.75 -10.16 -1.12
CA GLY A 263 24.07 -9.70 -0.65
C GLY A 263 24.50 -8.30 -1.12
N GLY A 264 23.57 -7.53 -1.71
CA GLY A 264 23.82 -6.14 -2.06
C GLY A 264 22.58 -5.42 -2.53
N MET A 265 22.26 -4.28 -1.91
CA MET A 265 21.12 -3.45 -2.27
C MET A 265 21.52 -1.97 -2.38
N ASN A 266 20.87 -1.28 -3.29
CA ASN A 266 20.94 0.17 -3.36
C ASN A 266 19.73 0.71 -2.59
N LEU A 267 19.99 1.19 -1.38
CA LEU A 267 18.98 1.61 -0.40
C LEU A 267 19.05 3.11 -0.19
N SER A 268 17.92 3.78 -0.28
CA SER A 268 17.75 5.17 0.17
C SER A 268 16.76 5.25 1.31
N VAL A 269 17.07 6.04 2.31
CA VAL A 269 16.30 6.19 3.56
C VAL A 269 15.64 7.55 3.59
N TYR A 270 14.37 7.58 3.93
CA TYR A 270 13.57 8.79 4.05
C TYR A 270 12.78 8.79 5.35
N THR A 271 12.56 9.98 5.90
CA THR A 271 11.66 10.20 7.04
C THR A 271 10.56 11.15 6.62
N LEU A 272 9.31 10.85 6.98
CA LEU A 272 8.18 11.74 6.74
C LEU A 272 8.31 12.99 7.62
N ASP A 273 8.22 14.16 7.02
CA ASP A 273 7.98 15.42 7.72
C ASP A 273 6.47 15.52 7.97
N GLU A 274 6.05 15.13 9.17
CA GLU A 274 4.63 15.05 9.54
C GLU A 274 3.95 16.41 9.46
N ASP A 275 4.62 17.49 9.83
CA ASP A 275 4.06 18.85 9.75
C ASP A 275 3.80 19.27 8.30
N LYS A 276 4.74 19.00 7.38
CA LYS A 276 4.54 19.27 5.96
C LYS A 276 3.44 18.40 5.37
N PHE A 277 3.40 17.12 5.75
CA PHE A 277 2.36 16.19 5.32
C PHE A 277 0.97 16.66 5.78
N ILE A 278 0.80 17.01 7.05
CA ILE A 278 -0.46 17.51 7.61
C ILE A 278 -0.90 18.80 6.92
N ARG A 279 0.03 19.71 6.64
CA ARG A 279 -0.29 20.94 5.87
C ARG A 279 -0.73 20.63 4.45
N ALA A 280 -0.08 19.69 3.77
CA ALA A 280 -0.46 19.25 2.44
C ALA A 280 -1.87 18.61 2.43
N TYR A 281 -2.12 17.70 3.38
CA TYR A 281 -3.44 17.12 3.60
C TYR A 281 -4.51 18.19 3.83
N ASN A 282 -4.30 19.12 4.77
CA ASN A 282 -5.27 20.16 5.10
C ASN A 282 -5.61 21.02 3.87
N LYS A 283 -4.61 21.33 3.03
CA LYS A 283 -4.81 22.10 1.81
C LYS A 283 -5.70 21.38 0.80
N LEU A 284 -5.54 20.07 0.61
CA LEU A 284 -6.39 19.28 -0.28
C LEU A 284 -7.75 18.99 0.35
N ASN A 285 -7.80 18.77 1.66
CA ASN A 285 -9.03 18.45 2.36
C ASN A 285 -9.99 19.64 2.48
N SER A 286 -9.46 20.88 2.43
CA SER A 286 -10.29 22.11 2.52
C SER A 286 -11.28 22.26 1.35
N GLU A 287 -10.98 21.70 0.19
CA GLU A 287 -11.82 21.67 -1.00
C GLU A 287 -12.06 20.22 -1.45
N SER A 288 -12.61 19.39 -0.54
CA SER A 288 -12.81 17.97 -0.77
C SER A 288 -14.28 17.62 -1.00
N TYR A 289 -14.50 16.50 -1.70
CA TYR A 289 -15.82 15.98 -2.03
C TYR A 289 -16.48 15.37 -0.80
N GLN A 290 -17.60 15.94 -0.39
CA GLN A 290 -18.40 15.43 0.72
C GLN A 290 -19.34 14.35 0.20
N VAL A 291 -19.01 13.10 0.49
CA VAL A 291 -19.82 11.93 0.07
C VAL A 291 -21.08 11.87 0.94
N GLU A 292 -22.25 12.02 0.33
CA GLU A 292 -23.55 11.89 1.01
C GLU A 292 -24.08 10.46 0.93
N LYS A 293 -23.94 9.84 -0.26
CA LYS A 293 -24.36 8.46 -0.52
C LYS A 293 -23.39 7.79 -1.49
N PHE A 294 -23.18 6.51 -1.30
CA PHE A 294 -22.40 5.71 -2.24
C PHE A 294 -22.91 4.28 -2.35
N SER A 295 -22.63 3.67 -3.47
CA SER A 295 -22.78 2.25 -3.76
C SER A 295 -21.56 1.79 -4.57
N ASP A 296 -21.50 0.53 -4.96
CA ASP A 296 -20.39 0.00 -5.75
C ASP A 296 -20.24 0.65 -7.14
N THR A 297 -21.29 1.33 -7.61
CA THR A 297 -21.33 1.93 -8.97
C THR A 297 -21.64 3.42 -8.98
N LYS A 298 -21.95 4.03 -7.83
CA LYS A 298 -22.40 5.43 -7.80
C LYS A 298 -22.01 6.15 -6.52
N PHE A 299 -21.47 7.34 -6.68
CA PHE A 299 -21.27 8.31 -5.61
C PHE A 299 -22.19 9.52 -5.82
N THR A 300 -22.74 10.02 -4.73
CA THR A 300 -23.52 11.27 -4.70
C THR A 300 -23.00 12.11 -3.55
N GLY A 301 -22.80 13.39 -3.80
CA GLY A 301 -22.28 14.32 -2.80
C GLY A 301 -22.04 15.69 -3.41
N THR A 302 -21.42 16.55 -2.64
CA THR A 302 -21.12 17.93 -3.01
C THR A 302 -19.64 18.24 -2.85
N LEU A 303 -19.14 19.13 -3.69
CA LEU A 303 -17.81 19.72 -3.56
C LEU A 303 -17.94 21.22 -3.81
N THR A 304 -17.42 22.01 -2.88
CA THR A 304 -17.30 23.45 -3.05
C THR A 304 -15.85 23.77 -3.30
N ALA A 305 -15.56 24.35 -4.46
CA ALA A 305 -14.21 24.75 -4.85
C ALA A 305 -14.20 26.19 -5.31
N SER A 306 -13.05 26.86 -5.15
CA SER A 306 -12.79 28.16 -5.78
C SER A 306 -12.77 28.02 -7.31
N SER A 307 -12.78 29.17 -8.02
CA SER A 307 -12.68 29.16 -9.49
C SER A 307 -11.37 28.53 -9.97
N ASP A 308 -11.36 28.08 -11.21
CA ASP A 308 -10.20 27.51 -11.89
C ASP A 308 -9.61 26.25 -11.24
N LYS A 309 -10.49 25.37 -10.73
CA LYS A 309 -10.15 24.06 -10.19
C LYS A 309 -10.57 22.92 -11.10
N ALA A 310 -9.78 21.89 -11.11
CA ALA A 310 -10.16 20.55 -11.57
C ALA A 310 -10.45 19.66 -10.35
N ILE A 311 -11.24 18.61 -10.54
CA ILE A 311 -11.51 17.65 -9.47
C ILE A 311 -10.72 16.37 -9.78
N LEU A 312 -9.88 15.96 -8.86
CA LEU A 312 -9.22 14.67 -8.91
C LEU A 312 -10.06 13.65 -8.13
N PHE A 313 -10.49 12.58 -8.81
CA PHE A 313 -11.13 11.44 -8.17
C PHE A 313 -10.16 10.27 -8.10
N SER A 314 -9.94 9.72 -6.90
CA SER A 314 -9.14 8.53 -6.67
C SER A 314 -9.96 7.25 -6.91
N ILE A 315 -10.46 7.06 -8.14
CA ILE A 315 -11.18 5.85 -8.54
C ILE A 315 -10.16 4.96 -9.26
N PRO A 316 -9.90 3.73 -8.77
CA PRO A 316 -9.01 2.79 -9.44
C PRO A 316 -9.62 2.19 -10.70
#